data_789a5ea6b8742af06fa5d34b212c91a4
#
_entry.id   789a5ea6b8742af06fa5d34b212c91a4
#
_cell.length_a   1.000
_cell.length_b   1.000
_cell.length_c   1.000
_cell.angle_alpha   90.00
_cell.angle_beta   90.00
_cell.angle_gamma   90.00
#
_symmetry.space_group_name_H-M   'P 1'
#
loop_
_entity.id
_entity.type
_entity.pdbx_description
1 polymer ?
#
loop_
_entity_poly.entity_id
_entity_poly.type
_entity_poly.pdbx_seq_one_letter_code
_entity_poly.pdbx_strand_id
1 'polypeptide(L)'
;RSKSVEKIRADILSCFDEAKLSLPKEKIKKIICGHCSTNIHIEQFNSIMEAIDGVEIELIGIDTLSHDLALFYPHIARDELGVAIDTNQFFGVEDFVKAYDANGINAPIGCDFLHRESEITEICASILNNKVTILTGPSGIGKTRLSLEVCRQQDNGKTKVFCVKSNGNLLYEDIKYYISDPGRYLLFFDDANMVVSLDNVLDTILT
;
A
#
# COMPACT_ATOMS: atom_id res chain seq x y z
N ARG A 1 -21.97 -10.07 25.67
CA ARG A 1 -20.50 -10.23 25.74
C ARG A 1 -20.08 -11.67 26.08
N SER A 2 -20.77 -12.38 27.01
CA SER A 2 -20.46 -13.80 27.30
C SER A 2 -20.67 -14.71 26.08
N LYS A 3 -21.74 -14.50 25.29
CA LYS A 3 -22.05 -15.30 24.10
C LYS A 3 -20.98 -15.28 23.04
N SER A 4 -20.16 -14.21 22.93
CA SER A 4 -19.07 -14.15 21.95
C SER A 4 -17.89 -15.04 22.33
N VAL A 5 -17.53 -15.09 23.61
CA VAL A 5 -16.45 -15.93 24.12
C VAL A 5 -16.82 -17.41 24.06
N GLU A 6 -18.04 -17.74 24.44
CA GLU A 6 -18.57 -19.11 24.33
C GLU A 6 -18.60 -19.59 22.86
N LYS A 7 -18.94 -18.70 21.95
CA LYS A 7 -18.91 -19.02 20.50
C LYS A 7 -17.47 -19.27 20.03
N ILE A 8 -16.55 -18.38 20.36
CA ILE A 8 -15.13 -18.53 19.98
C ILE A 8 -14.58 -19.86 20.50
N ARG A 9 -14.86 -20.18 21.77
CA ARG A 9 -14.48 -21.47 22.37
C ARG A 9 -15.10 -22.65 21.62
N ALA A 10 -16.37 -22.59 21.28
CA ALA A 10 -17.06 -23.65 20.54
C ALA A 10 -16.49 -23.81 19.12
N ASP A 11 -16.19 -22.71 18.44
CA ASP A 11 -15.59 -22.71 17.10
C ASP A 11 -14.20 -23.35 17.14
N ILE A 12 -13.37 -23.00 18.13
CA ILE A 12 -12.04 -23.60 18.31
C ILE A 12 -12.15 -25.10 18.64
N LEU A 13 -13.05 -25.49 19.55
CA LEU A 13 -13.26 -26.90 19.87
C LEU A 13 -13.77 -27.70 18.67
N SER A 14 -14.53 -27.06 17.77
CA SER A 14 -15.00 -27.71 16.54
C SER A 14 -13.87 -28.07 15.57
N CYS A 15 -12.70 -27.41 15.68
CA CYS A 15 -11.50 -27.75 14.91
C CYS A 15 -10.92 -29.12 15.29
N PHE A 16 -11.30 -29.68 16.41
CA PHE A 16 -10.89 -31.02 16.87
C PHE A 16 -11.92 -32.10 16.57
N ASP A 17 -13.04 -31.74 15.95
CA ASP A 17 -14.08 -32.70 15.55
C ASP A 17 -13.68 -33.33 14.20
N GLU A 18 -13.18 -34.55 14.24
CA GLU A 18 -12.72 -35.30 13.06
C GLU A 18 -13.84 -35.52 12.02
N ALA A 19 -15.11 -35.47 12.43
CA ALA A 19 -16.23 -35.57 11.52
C ALA A 19 -16.42 -34.29 10.67
N LYS A 20 -15.92 -33.17 11.16
CA LYS A 20 -16.00 -31.86 10.47
C LYS A 20 -14.71 -31.50 9.72
N LEU A 21 -13.58 -31.85 10.30
CA LEU A 21 -12.27 -31.63 9.70
C LEU A 21 -11.65 -32.99 9.38
N SER A 22 -11.37 -33.26 8.15
CA SER A 22 -10.69 -34.49 7.70
C SER A 22 -9.22 -34.58 8.15
N LEU A 23 -8.86 -33.95 9.27
CA LEU A 23 -7.50 -33.83 9.82
C LEU A 23 -7.46 -34.41 11.25
N PRO A 24 -6.57 -35.39 11.55
CA PRO A 24 -6.35 -35.89 12.91
C PRO A 24 -5.86 -34.77 13.84
N LYS A 25 -6.30 -34.77 15.10
CA LYS A 25 -5.96 -33.77 16.12
C LYS A 25 -4.43 -33.59 16.28
N GLU A 26 -3.65 -34.65 16.18
CA GLU A 26 -2.20 -34.65 16.37
C GLU A 26 -1.46 -33.85 15.26
N LYS A 27 -2.11 -33.59 14.13
CA LYS A 27 -1.57 -32.79 13.03
C LYS A 27 -1.85 -31.30 13.17
N ILE A 28 -2.73 -30.91 14.09
CA ILE A 28 -3.08 -29.49 14.33
C ILE A 28 -2.06 -28.91 15.31
N LYS A 29 -1.19 -28.05 14.82
CA LYS A 29 -0.17 -27.36 15.63
C LYS A 29 -0.60 -25.98 16.08
N LYS A 30 -1.39 -25.29 15.26
CA LYS A 30 -1.81 -23.93 15.51
C LYS A 30 -3.22 -23.71 14.98
N ILE A 31 -4.03 -22.98 15.74
CA ILE A 31 -5.36 -22.50 15.34
C ILE A 31 -5.33 -20.97 15.37
N ILE A 32 -5.67 -20.34 14.25
CA ILE A 32 -5.86 -18.88 14.18
C ILE A 32 -7.37 -18.64 14.13
N CYS A 33 -7.89 -17.91 15.10
CA CYS A 33 -9.31 -17.58 15.21
C CYS A 33 -9.52 -16.08 15.10
N GLY A 34 -10.09 -15.63 13.97
CA GLY A 34 -10.55 -14.26 13.79
C GLY A 34 -11.91 -14.03 14.45
N HIS A 35 -12.09 -12.92 15.16
CA HIS A 35 -13.36 -12.57 15.79
C HIS A 35 -13.69 -11.08 15.68
N CYS A 36 -14.98 -10.77 15.59
CA CYS A 36 -15.49 -9.39 15.46
C CYS A 36 -15.65 -8.67 16.82
N SER A 37 -15.17 -9.25 17.92
CA SER A 37 -15.26 -8.63 19.23
C SER A 37 -14.04 -7.76 19.48
N THR A 38 -14.27 -6.56 20.03
CA THR A 38 -13.22 -5.75 20.65
C THR A 38 -12.93 -6.30 22.06
N ASN A 39 -11.68 -6.35 22.46
CA ASN A 39 -11.25 -6.65 23.82
C ASN A 39 -11.82 -7.94 24.46
N ILE A 40 -11.13 -9.04 24.23
CA ILE A 40 -11.27 -10.23 25.07
C ILE A 40 -10.42 -10.00 26.32
N HIS A 41 -11.03 -10.03 27.51
CA HIS A 41 -10.30 -9.91 28.76
C HIS A 41 -9.35 -11.10 28.97
N ILE A 42 -8.21 -10.86 29.64
CA ILE A 42 -7.18 -11.89 29.89
C ILE A 42 -7.76 -13.14 30.55
N GLU A 43 -8.68 -12.98 31.50
CA GLU A 43 -9.34 -14.11 32.17
C GLU A 43 -10.16 -14.97 31.19
N GLN A 44 -10.84 -14.33 30.24
CA GLN A 44 -11.61 -15.01 29.21
C GLN A 44 -10.71 -15.71 28.21
N PHE A 45 -9.60 -15.07 27.82
CA PHE A 45 -8.58 -15.67 27.00
C PHE A 45 -7.99 -16.92 27.68
N ASN A 46 -7.60 -16.82 28.94
CA ASN A 46 -7.06 -17.95 29.70
C ASN A 46 -8.05 -19.11 29.79
N SER A 47 -9.35 -18.81 29.98
CA SER A 47 -10.38 -19.85 30.00
C SER A 47 -10.57 -20.60 28.70
N ILE A 48 -10.27 -19.95 27.57
CA ILE A 48 -10.24 -20.59 26.24
C ILE A 48 -9.00 -21.47 26.12
N MET A 49 -7.84 -20.96 26.56
CA MET A 49 -6.55 -21.66 26.46
C MET A 49 -6.50 -22.90 27.38
N GLU A 50 -7.01 -22.83 28.59
CA GLU A 50 -7.06 -23.95 29.55
C GLU A 50 -7.88 -25.16 29.05
N ALA A 51 -8.81 -24.92 28.13
CA ALA A 51 -9.65 -25.98 27.57
C ALA A 51 -8.95 -26.81 26.48
N ILE A 52 -7.74 -26.39 26.02
CA ILE A 52 -7.08 -26.97 24.85
C ILE A 52 -5.60 -27.11 25.15
N ASP A 53 -5.19 -28.35 25.39
CA ASP A 53 -3.80 -28.68 25.68
C ASP A 53 -3.04 -29.05 24.39
N GLY A 54 -1.81 -28.56 24.27
CA GLY A 54 -0.86 -28.99 23.24
C GLY A 54 -1.02 -28.33 21.84
N VAL A 55 -1.91 -27.33 21.69
CA VAL A 55 -2.08 -26.59 20.42
C VAL A 55 -1.95 -25.09 20.67
N GLU A 56 -1.15 -24.42 19.84
CA GLU A 56 -1.03 -22.96 19.87
C GLU A 56 -2.34 -22.32 19.36
N ILE A 57 -2.88 -21.35 20.12
CA ILE A 57 -4.08 -20.61 19.70
C ILE A 57 -3.73 -19.14 19.62
N GLU A 58 -4.02 -18.56 18.45
CA GLU A 58 -3.90 -17.14 18.19
C GLU A 58 -5.30 -16.55 17.95
N LEU A 59 -5.68 -15.56 18.76
CA LEU A 59 -6.94 -14.83 18.63
C LEU A 59 -6.67 -13.48 17.97
N ILE A 60 -7.29 -13.23 16.82
CA ILE A 60 -7.18 -11.96 16.09
C ILE A 60 -8.52 -11.23 16.22
N GLY A 61 -8.55 -10.20 17.06
CA GLY A 61 -9.70 -9.34 17.24
C GLY A 61 -9.86 -8.31 16.14
N ILE A 62 -11.05 -7.69 16.07
CA ILE A 62 -11.34 -6.66 15.05
C ILE A 62 -10.36 -5.47 15.15
N ASP A 63 -9.90 -5.11 16.35
CA ASP A 63 -8.98 -3.99 16.53
C ASP A 63 -7.62 -4.28 15.91
N THR A 64 -7.06 -5.49 16.14
CA THR A 64 -5.80 -5.93 15.55
C THR A 64 -5.95 -6.04 14.03
N LEU A 65 -7.03 -6.66 13.56
CA LEU A 65 -7.29 -6.80 12.13
C LEU A 65 -7.43 -5.44 11.44
N SER A 66 -8.16 -4.50 12.05
CA SER A 66 -8.33 -3.15 11.49
C SER A 66 -7.02 -2.38 11.44
N HIS A 67 -6.20 -2.50 12.50
CA HIS A 67 -4.87 -1.89 12.55
C HIS A 67 -3.96 -2.45 11.46
N ASP A 68 -3.90 -3.77 11.32
CA ASP A 68 -3.02 -4.43 10.37
C ASP A 68 -3.46 -4.16 8.91
N LEU A 69 -4.77 -4.16 8.64
CA LEU A 69 -5.30 -3.79 7.35
C LEU A 69 -4.98 -2.33 6.99
N ALA A 70 -5.06 -1.41 7.97
CA ALA A 70 -4.78 -0.01 7.71
C ALA A 70 -3.31 0.29 7.48
N LEU A 71 -2.40 -0.38 8.21
CA LEU A 71 -0.98 -0.06 8.20
C LEU A 71 -0.14 -0.96 7.28
N PHE A 72 -0.47 -2.26 7.22
CA PHE A 72 0.36 -3.24 6.51
C PHE A 72 -0.30 -3.80 5.26
N TYR A 73 -1.64 -3.82 5.21
CA TYR A 73 -2.39 -4.43 4.12
C TYR A 73 -3.50 -3.51 3.58
N PRO A 74 -3.22 -2.22 3.30
CA PRO A 74 -4.24 -1.27 2.85
C PRO A 74 -4.89 -1.70 1.52
N HIS A 75 -4.14 -2.38 0.65
CA HIS A 75 -4.67 -2.92 -0.60
C HIS A 75 -5.76 -3.98 -0.36
N ILE A 76 -5.58 -4.88 0.61
CA ILE A 76 -6.60 -5.89 0.94
C ILE A 76 -7.86 -5.21 1.50
N ALA A 77 -7.70 -4.23 2.39
CA ALA A 77 -8.85 -3.49 2.93
C ALA A 77 -9.64 -2.77 1.83
N ARG A 78 -8.96 -2.23 0.83
CA ARG A 78 -9.56 -1.56 -0.31
C ARG A 78 -10.26 -2.54 -1.25
N ASP A 79 -9.57 -3.60 -1.67
CA ASP A 79 -10.02 -4.49 -2.72
C ASP A 79 -11.09 -5.47 -2.23
N GLU A 80 -10.96 -5.98 -1.00
CA GLU A 80 -11.86 -6.99 -0.43
C GLU A 80 -12.98 -6.39 0.43
N LEU A 81 -12.73 -5.26 1.10
CA LEU A 81 -13.69 -4.64 2.00
C LEU A 81 -14.29 -3.34 1.44
N GLY A 82 -13.84 -2.86 0.30
CA GLY A 82 -14.28 -1.60 -0.31
C GLY A 82 -13.94 -0.36 0.54
N VAL A 83 -12.94 -0.46 1.43
CA VAL A 83 -12.50 0.65 2.27
C VAL A 83 -11.48 1.48 1.50
N ALA A 84 -11.79 2.74 1.24
CA ALA A 84 -10.85 3.67 0.62
C ALA A 84 -9.75 4.03 1.62
N ILE A 85 -8.66 3.28 1.63
CA ILE A 85 -7.47 3.57 2.43
C ILE A 85 -6.44 4.20 1.51
N ASP A 86 -5.99 5.41 1.87
CA ASP A 86 -4.88 6.06 1.19
C ASP A 86 -3.56 5.40 1.62
N THR A 87 -2.81 4.91 0.65
CA THR A 87 -1.49 4.29 0.88
C THR A 87 -0.38 5.31 1.05
N ASN A 88 -0.68 6.60 0.82
CA ASN A 88 0.28 7.70 0.86
C ASN A 88 1.50 7.50 -0.07
N GLN A 89 1.30 6.86 -1.20
CA GLN A 89 2.33 6.68 -2.22
C GLN A 89 2.00 7.40 -3.54
N PHE A 90 0.71 7.56 -3.87
CA PHE A 90 0.25 8.24 -5.07
C PHE A 90 -0.27 9.63 -4.75
N PHE A 91 0.26 10.63 -5.41
CA PHE A 91 -0.07 12.02 -5.20
C PHE A 91 -0.39 12.71 -6.53
N GLY A 92 -1.31 13.66 -6.52
CA GLY A 92 -1.33 14.69 -7.54
C GLY A 92 -0.08 15.56 -7.43
N VAL A 93 0.25 16.31 -8.47
CA VAL A 93 1.51 17.08 -8.54
C VAL A 93 1.64 18.06 -7.36
N GLU A 94 0.59 18.81 -7.07
CA GLU A 94 0.63 19.83 -6.01
C GLU A 94 0.64 19.22 -4.59
N ASP A 95 -0.02 18.08 -4.40
CA ASP A 95 0.00 17.40 -3.10
C ASP A 95 1.34 16.71 -2.85
N PHE A 96 2.01 16.22 -3.90
CA PHE A 96 3.39 15.75 -3.82
C PHE A 96 4.34 16.86 -3.38
N VAL A 97 4.22 18.06 -3.96
CA VAL A 97 5.04 19.23 -3.56
C VAL A 97 4.84 19.55 -2.09
N LYS A 98 3.58 19.63 -1.62
CA LYS A 98 3.28 19.88 -0.20
C LYS A 98 3.89 18.80 0.71
N ALA A 99 3.73 17.52 0.35
CA ALA A 99 4.26 16.40 1.12
C ALA A 99 5.80 16.35 1.11
N TYR A 100 6.43 16.82 0.04
CA TYR A 100 7.88 16.91 -0.08
C TYR A 100 8.45 18.04 0.80
N ASP A 101 7.85 19.25 0.68
CA ASP A 101 8.30 20.43 1.41
C ASP A 101 8.03 20.34 2.93
N ALA A 102 6.98 19.63 3.34
CA ALA A 102 6.64 19.40 4.74
C ALA A 102 7.73 18.61 5.52
N ASN A 103 8.56 17.83 4.84
CA ASN A 103 9.63 17.06 5.48
C ASN A 103 10.81 17.92 5.96
N GLY A 104 10.93 19.19 5.52
CA GLY A 104 11.88 20.19 6.04
C GLY A 104 13.37 19.88 5.92
N ILE A 105 13.75 18.72 5.36
CA ILE A 105 15.16 18.26 5.24
C ILE A 105 15.73 18.65 3.87
N ASN A 106 14.88 18.71 2.86
CA ASN A 106 15.27 18.99 1.48
C ASN A 106 15.07 20.47 1.13
N ALA A 107 15.77 20.93 0.09
CA ALA A 107 15.51 22.25 -0.47
C ALA A 107 14.07 22.34 -0.98
N PRO A 108 13.33 23.44 -0.69
CA PRO A 108 11.95 23.59 -1.15
C PRO A 108 11.83 23.46 -2.66
N ILE A 109 10.82 22.70 -3.12
CA ILE A 109 10.54 22.51 -4.54
C ILE A 109 9.33 23.29 -5.04
N GLY A 110 8.59 23.91 -4.12
CA GLY A 110 7.39 24.74 -4.42
C GLY A 110 7.68 26.16 -4.88
N CYS A 111 8.96 26.58 -5.02
CA CYS A 111 9.29 27.93 -5.51
C CYS A 111 9.20 28.03 -7.04
N ASP A 112 9.22 29.27 -7.58
CA ASP A 112 9.15 29.49 -9.04
C ASP A 112 10.23 28.74 -9.80
N PHE A 113 9.85 28.11 -10.89
CA PHE A 113 10.76 27.41 -11.79
C PHE A 113 11.28 28.41 -12.83
N LEU A 114 12.58 28.62 -12.85
CA LEU A 114 13.22 29.58 -13.76
C LEU A 114 14.29 28.86 -14.57
N HIS A 115 14.31 29.19 -15.86
CA HIS A 115 15.27 28.63 -16.83
C HIS A 115 15.06 27.12 -17.05
N ARG A 116 15.80 26.51 -17.98
CA ARG A 116 15.78 25.09 -18.38
C ARG A 116 14.62 24.69 -19.29
N GLU A 117 14.10 25.63 -20.09
CA GLU A 117 13.02 25.38 -21.06
C GLU A 117 13.42 24.37 -22.13
N SER A 118 14.72 24.32 -22.47
CA SER A 118 15.28 23.33 -23.40
C SER A 118 15.18 21.91 -22.87
N GLU A 119 15.52 21.71 -21.60
CA GLU A 119 15.45 20.39 -20.96
C GLU A 119 14.00 19.94 -20.78
N ILE A 120 13.08 20.86 -20.43
CA ILE A 120 11.65 20.54 -20.38
C ILE A 120 11.18 20.06 -21.75
N THR A 121 11.52 20.77 -22.81
CA THR A 121 11.13 20.42 -24.18
C THR A 121 11.66 19.04 -24.59
N GLU A 122 12.91 18.74 -24.26
CA GLU A 122 13.55 17.47 -24.52
C GLU A 122 12.86 16.32 -23.75
N ILE A 123 12.57 16.50 -22.46
CA ILE A 123 11.89 15.50 -21.65
C ILE A 123 10.45 15.27 -22.16
N CYS A 124 9.73 16.33 -22.48
CA CYS A 124 8.38 16.21 -23.05
C CYS A 124 8.39 15.44 -24.38
N ALA A 125 9.36 15.71 -25.25
CA ALA A 125 9.53 14.95 -26.49
C ALA A 125 9.88 13.48 -26.23
N SER A 126 10.70 13.21 -25.21
CA SER A 126 11.04 11.83 -24.81
C SER A 126 9.81 11.08 -24.31
N ILE A 127 9.00 11.68 -23.46
CA ILE A 127 7.77 11.06 -22.91
C ILE A 127 6.75 10.75 -24.00
N LEU A 128 6.68 11.56 -25.04
CA LEU A 128 5.78 11.32 -26.17
C LEU A 128 6.20 10.13 -27.03
N ASN A 129 7.48 9.85 -27.12
CA ASN A 129 8.05 8.84 -28.01
C ASN A 129 8.43 7.54 -27.31
N ASN A 130 8.50 7.54 -25.96
CA ASN A 130 8.95 6.38 -25.21
C ASN A 130 7.97 6.08 -24.08
N LYS A 131 7.79 4.80 -23.79
CA LYS A 131 7.00 4.35 -22.62
C LYS A 131 7.71 4.65 -21.29
N VAL A 132 9.03 4.65 -21.26
CA VAL A 132 9.86 4.95 -20.09
C VAL A 132 10.90 6.01 -20.45
N THR A 133 11.00 7.04 -19.62
CA THR A 133 12.05 8.06 -19.69
C THR A 133 12.78 8.11 -18.36
N ILE A 134 14.10 8.00 -18.36
CA ILE A 134 14.93 8.01 -17.16
C ILE A 134 15.72 9.30 -17.11
N LEU A 135 15.53 10.09 -16.04
CA LEU A 135 16.29 11.30 -15.79
C LEU A 135 17.40 11.01 -14.76
N THR A 136 18.63 11.12 -15.18
CA THR A 136 19.81 10.87 -14.33
C THR A 136 20.65 12.14 -14.17
N GLY A 137 21.46 12.20 -13.12
CA GLY A 137 22.39 13.31 -12.87
C GLY A 137 22.78 13.39 -11.39
N PRO A 138 23.75 14.25 -11.06
CA PRO A 138 24.25 14.45 -9.69
C PRO A 138 23.12 14.82 -8.71
N SER A 139 23.32 14.51 -7.42
CA SER A 139 22.40 14.96 -6.38
C SER A 139 22.38 16.50 -6.32
N GLY A 140 21.22 17.06 -6.03
CA GLY A 140 21.04 18.51 -5.88
C GLY A 140 20.93 19.31 -7.19
N ILE A 141 21.08 18.70 -8.38
CA ILE A 141 20.98 19.41 -9.68
C ILE A 141 19.54 19.81 -10.06
N GLY A 142 18.55 19.42 -9.24
CA GLY A 142 17.15 19.78 -9.44
C GLY A 142 16.35 18.82 -10.35
N LYS A 143 16.70 17.52 -10.38
CA LYS A 143 15.97 16.50 -11.16
C LYS A 143 14.49 16.43 -10.79
N THR A 144 14.19 16.26 -9.51
CA THR A 144 12.81 16.19 -8.98
C THR A 144 12.01 17.43 -9.38
N ARG A 145 12.58 18.61 -9.22
CA ARG A 145 11.92 19.86 -9.56
C ARG A 145 11.64 19.98 -11.07
N LEU A 146 12.62 19.62 -11.91
CA LEU A 146 12.46 19.62 -13.36
C LEU A 146 11.35 18.63 -13.79
N SER A 147 11.35 17.43 -13.19
CA SER A 147 10.32 16.43 -13.47
C SER A 147 8.93 16.89 -13.05
N LEU A 148 8.80 17.58 -11.91
CA LEU A 148 7.51 18.13 -11.46
C LEU A 148 7.00 19.23 -12.40
N GLU A 149 7.88 20.06 -12.93
CA GLU A 149 7.49 21.06 -13.93
C GLU A 149 6.98 20.40 -15.22
N VAL A 150 7.63 19.35 -15.67
CA VAL A 150 7.14 18.53 -16.80
C VAL A 150 5.79 17.90 -16.46
N CYS A 151 5.61 17.37 -15.25
CA CYS A 151 4.35 16.81 -14.79
C CYS A 151 3.21 17.83 -14.81
N ARG A 152 3.45 19.07 -14.33
CA ARG A 152 2.48 20.17 -14.39
C ARG A 152 2.04 20.48 -15.82
N GLN A 153 2.98 20.52 -16.77
CA GLN A 153 2.66 20.79 -18.16
C GLN A 153 1.90 19.64 -18.83
N GLN A 154 2.10 18.41 -18.38
CA GLN A 154 1.39 17.24 -18.90
C GLN A 154 0.02 17.03 -18.25
N ASP A 155 -0.23 17.59 -17.07
CA ASP A 155 -1.52 17.50 -16.37
C ASP A 155 -2.54 18.47 -16.96
N ASN A 156 -3.08 18.10 -18.10
CA ASN A 156 -3.92 18.97 -18.95
C ASN A 156 -5.35 18.43 -19.13
N GLY A 157 -5.79 17.53 -18.26
CA GLY A 157 -7.11 16.90 -18.27
C GLY A 157 -7.27 15.77 -19.30
N LYS A 158 -6.33 15.63 -20.27
CA LYS A 158 -6.27 14.48 -21.18
C LYS A 158 -5.32 13.39 -20.70
N THR A 159 -4.32 13.78 -19.93
CA THR A 159 -3.38 12.88 -19.26
C THR A 159 -3.56 13.01 -17.76
N LYS A 160 -3.81 11.91 -17.08
CA LYS A 160 -3.81 11.86 -15.61
C LYS A 160 -2.37 11.73 -15.14
N VAL A 161 -1.91 12.62 -14.27
CA VAL A 161 -0.53 12.61 -13.77
C VAL A 161 -0.51 12.21 -12.31
N PHE A 162 0.31 11.23 -11.99
CA PHE A 162 0.57 10.82 -10.61
C PHE A 162 2.06 10.89 -10.29
N CYS A 163 2.37 11.51 -9.17
CA CYS A 163 3.71 11.49 -8.59
C CYS A 163 3.76 10.38 -7.52
N VAL A 164 4.70 9.47 -7.67
CA VAL A 164 4.83 8.30 -6.80
C VAL A 164 6.03 8.50 -5.89
N LYS A 165 5.80 8.42 -4.57
CA LYS A 165 6.82 8.44 -3.53
C LYS A 165 6.77 7.12 -2.78
N SER A 166 7.80 6.29 -2.96
CA SER A 166 7.88 5.02 -2.25
C SER A 166 7.99 5.22 -0.74
N ASN A 167 7.21 4.48 0.01
CA ASN A 167 7.33 4.38 1.47
C ASN A 167 7.78 2.98 1.93
N GLY A 168 8.30 2.16 1.00
CA GLY A 168 8.75 0.79 1.24
C GLY A 168 7.66 -0.28 1.09
N ASN A 169 6.41 0.10 0.81
CA ASN A 169 5.35 -0.83 0.50
C ASN A 169 5.31 -1.16 -1.01
N LEU A 170 4.67 -2.27 -1.35
CA LEU A 170 4.45 -2.66 -2.74
C LEU A 170 3.51 -1.68 -3.45
N LEU A 171 3.88 -1.25 -4.66
CA LEU A 171 3.10 -0.32 -5.48
C LEU A 171 2.11 -1.02 -6.42
N TYR A 172 2.25 -2.31 -6.62
CA TYR A 172 1.49 -3.07 -7.62
C TYR A 172 -0.03 -2.91 -7.49
N GLU A 173 -0.55 -3.04 -6.27
CA GLU A 173 -1.98 -2.92 -6.01
C GLU A 173 -2.48 -1.47 -6.12
N ASP A 174 -1.63 -0.50 -5.75
CA ASP A 174 -1.95 0.91 -5.92
C ASP A 174 -2.05 1.30 -7.38
N ILE A 175 -1.16 0.78 -8.22
CA ILE A 175 -1.19 1.00 -9.67
C ILE A 175 -2.52 0.52 -10.24
N LYS A 176 -2.97 -0.69 -9.92
CA LYS A 176 -4.26 -1.21 -10.37
C LYS A 176 -5.43 -0.33 -9.95
N TYR A 177 -5.36 0.25 -8.76
CA TYR A 177 -6.42 1.11 -8.26
C TYR A 177 -6.44 2.48 -8.95
N TYR A 178 -5.29 3.16 -9.03
CA TYR A 178 -5.20 4.52 -9.59
C TYR A 178 -5.25 4.52 -11.12
N ILE A 179 -4.88 3.41 -11.76
CA ILE A 179 -4.84 3.24 -13.23
C ILE A 179 -5.91 2.21 -13.67
N SER A 180 -7.07 2.25 -13.07
CA SER A 180 -8.18 1.32 -13.38
C SER A 180 -8.96 1.72 -14.64
N ASP A 181 -9.07 3.01 -14.92
CA ASP A 181 -9.86 3.50 -16.05
C ASP A 181 -9.04 3.53 -17.34
N PRO A 182 -9.67 3.30 -18.51
CA PRO A 182 -9.02 3.55 -19.77
C PRO A 182 -8.62 5.04 -19.92
N GLY A 183 -7.36 5.29 -20.27
CA GLY A 183 -6.89 6.67 -20.40
C GLY A 183 -5.39 6.77 -20.64
N ARG A 184 -4.90 7.98 -20.71
CA ARG A 184 -3.49 8.28 -20.76
C ARG A 184 -2.98 8.68 -19.39
N TYR A 185 -1.94 8.04 -18.93
CA TYR A 185 -1.32 8.26 -17.63
C TYR A 185 0.14 8.62 -17.77
N LEU A 186 0.61 9.50 -16.89
CA LEU A 186 2.02 9.78 -16.67
C LEU A 186 2.32 9.50 -15.19
N LEU A 187 3.23 8.58 -14.96
CA LEU A 187 3.70 8.25 -13.61
C LEU A 187 5.13 8.80 -13.45
N PHE A 188 5.29 9.68 -12.49
CA PHE A 188 6.60 10.16 -12.07
C PHE A 188 7.04 9.42 -10.80
N PHE A 189 8.12 8.68 -10.87
CA PHE A 189 8.74 8.00 -9.74
C PHE A 189 9.92 8.83 -9.26
N ASP A 190 9.78 9.47 -8.10
CA ASP A 190 10.92 10.10 -7.43
C ASP A 190 11.74 9.03 -6.73
N ASP A 191 13.07 9.13 -6.83
CA ASP A 191 14.00 8.13 -6.29
C ASP A 191 13.61 6.68 -6.67
N ALA A 192 13.48 6.41 -7.97
CA ALA A 192 13.04 5.12 -8.51
C ALA A 192 13.84 3.90 -7.98
N ASN A 193 15.07 4.11 -7.53
CA ASN A 193 15.91 3.10 -6.89
C ASN A 193 15.39 2.67 -5.49
N MET A 194 14.48 3.44 -4.90
CA MET A 194 13.85 3.12 -3.60
C MET A 194 12.52 2.37 -3.77
N VAL A 195 12.04 2.21 -5.00
CA VAL A 195 10.78 1.51 -5.27
C VAL A 195 10.98 0.01 -5.13
N VAL A 196 10.18 -0.61 -4.28
CA VAL A 196 10.21 -2.05 -4.04
C VAL A 196 9.67 -2.77 -5.29
N SER A 197 10.44 -3.73 -5.82
CA SER A 197 10.09 -4.53 -7.01
C SER A 197 9.72 -3.66 -8.21
N LEU A 198 10.56 -2.66 -8.52
CA LEU A 198 10.36 -1.75 -9.65
C LEU A 198 10.20 -2.48 -10.99
N ASP A 199 10.89 -3.61 -11.17
CA ASP A 199 10.75 -4.52 -12.31
C ASP A 199 9.31 -4.98 -12.50
N ASN A 200 8.68 -5.50 -11.46
CA ASN A 200 7.28 -5.93 -11.49
C ASN A 200 6.32 -4.75 -11.74
N VAL A 201 6.64 -3.59 -11.19
CA VAL A 201 5.87 -2.35 -11.43
C VAL A 201 5.92 -1.97 -12.91
N LEU A 202 7.12 -1.97 -13.50
CA LEU A 202 7.29 -1.66 -14.92
C LEU A 202 6.61 -2.69 -15.82
N ASP A 203 6.73 -3.97 -15.54
CA ASP A 203 6.05 -5.02 -16.29
C ASP A 203 4.53 -4.83 -16.27
N THR A 204 3.97 -4.43 -15.12
CA THR A 204 2.51 -4.18 -14.99
C THR A 204 2.05 -2.97 -15.81
N ILE A 205 2.86 -1.91 -15.90
CA ILE A 205 2.51 -0.68 -16.61
C ILE A 205 2.72 -0.82 -18.12
N LEU A 206 3.69 -1.63 -18.55
CA LEU A 206 4.11 -1.72 -19.95
C LEU A 206 3.35 -2.79 -20.75
N THR A 207 2.65 -3.71 -20.08
CA THR A 207 1.77 -4.70 -20.71
C THR A 207 0.39 -4.12 -20.96
#